data_dc083b6edb8244a9fb6e4e84cffd2ef7
#
_entry.id   dc083b6edb8244a9fb6e4e84cffd2ef7
#
_cell.length_a   1.000
_cell.length_b   1.000
_cell.length_c   1.000
_cell.angle_alpha   90.00
_cell.angle_beta   90.00
_cell.angle_gamma   90.00
#
_symmetry.space_group_name_H-M   'P 1'
#
loop_
_entity.id
_entity.type
_entity.pdbx_description
1 polymer ?
#
loop_
_entity_poly.entity_id
_entity_poly.type
_entity_poly.pdbx_seq_one_letter_code
_entity_poly.pdbx_strand_id
1 'polypeptide(L)'
;MSPRSARAGSALAVGLATLALVVAACGPDHPASATRTSPSARSTTPTTVPSTVPPTTAAPVTAPTTTAPTPPPTAAGLQVGPGTQAVYTVEPQRAPGSCHYRWVGSDPLPDPVCTPGAINPQVTQADIASTICRSGWTATVRPPEDVTSPEKQGSAAAYGYTGPFATAEYDHLVPLELGGDPNDPANLWVEPNDRPGATSTANGKDPLENRLRELVCSGALALATAQQAIATDWVAAAARYG
;
A
#
# COMPACT_ATOMS: atom_id res chain seq x y z
N MET A 1 -49.19 40.70 35.81
CA MET A 1 -48.20 40.81 36.89
C MET A 1 -46.98 40.00 36.45
N SER A 2 -45.97 40.64 35.91
CA SER A 2 -44.66 40.02 35.64
C SER A 2 -43.72 40.24 36.81
N PRO A 3 -42.74 39.36 37.00
CA PRO A 3 -41.46 39.86 37.46
C PRO A 3 -40.33 39.55 36.48
N ARG A 4 -39.49 40.54 36.33
CA ARG A 4 -38.20 40.58 35.65
C ARG A 4 -37.20 39.69 36.38
N SER A 5 -36.40 38.93 35.65
CA SER A 5 -35.22 38.28 36.19
C SER A 5 -33.94 38.78 35.48
N ALA A 6 -32.94 39.00 36.29
CA ALA A 6 -31.72 39.69 36.02
C ALA A 6 -30.73 38.91 35.14
N ARG A 7 -29.97 39.67 34.34
CA ARG A 7 -28.78 39.24 33.62
C ARG A 7 -27.60 39.11 34.59
N ALA A 8 -26.93 37.96 34.58
CA ALA A 8 -25.59 37.81 35.12
C ALA A 8 -24.60 37.76 33.96
N GLY A 9 -23.72 38.74 33.89
CA GLY A 9 -22.62 38.77 32.95
C GLY A 9 -21.45 37.94 33.49
N SER A 10 -20.90 37.08 32.67
CA SER A 10 -19.64 36.39 32.96
C SER A 10 -18.55 36.97 32.07
N ALA A 11 -17.50 37.45 32.74
CA ALA A 11 -16.33 38.05 32.13
C ALA A 11 -15.44 36.94 31.49
N LEU A 12 -15.01 37.20 30.26
CA LEU A 12 -13.96 36.42 29.59
C LEU A 12 -12.59 36.79 30.18
N ALA A 13 -11.88 35.86 30.74
CA ALA A 13 -10.47 35.99 31.04
C ALA A 13 -9.65 35.46 29.83
N VAL A 14 -8.96 36.39 29.17
CA VAL A 14 -8.01 36.08 28.09
C VAL A 14 -6.67 35.77 28.74
N GLY A 15 -6.25 34.49 28.74
CA GLY A 15 -4.92 34.09 29.13
C GLY A 15 -3.97 34.10 27.92
N LEU A 16 -3.01 35.05 27.91
CA LEU A 16 -1.86 35.00 26.99
C LEU A 16 -0.88 33.94 27.48
N ALA A 17 -0.71 32.90 26.70
CA ALA A 17 0.39 31.92 26.86
C ALA A 17 1.55 32.36 25.95
N THR A 18 2.63 32.80 26.54
CA THR A 18 3.90 33.07 25.86
C THR A 18 4.64 31.77 25.58
N LEU A 19 4.81 31.45 24.31
CA LEU A 19 5.58 30.29 23.84
C LEU A 19 7.07 30.69 23.77
N ALA A 20 7.89 30.12 24.64
CA ALA A 20 9.34 30.29 24.60
C ALA A 20 9.94 29.34 23.55
N LEU A 21 10.56 29.92 22.54
CA LEU A 21 11.29 29.20 21.49
C LEU A 21 12.69 28.86 22.00
N VAL A 22 12.98 27.59 22.27
CA VAL A 22 14.34 27.10 22.56
C VAL A 22 14.96 26.64 21.23
N VAL A 23 15.91 27.42 20.74
CA VAL A 23 16.75 27.05 19.60
C VAL A 23 17.94 26.24 20.12
N ALA A 24 17.96 24.95 19.90
CA ALA A 24 19.14 24.12 20.13
C ALA A 24 19.95 24.04 18.83
N ALA A 25 21.11 24.67 18.80
CA ALA A 25 22.10 24.55 17.75
C ALA A 25 22.92 23.28 17.99
N CYS A 26 22.82 22.29 17.11
CA CYS A 26 23.77 21.18 17.03
C CYS A 26 24.66 21.39 15.81
N GLY A 27 25.96 21.57 16.05
CA GLY A 27 27.02 21.63 15.05
C GLY A 27 27.34 20.26 14.44
N PRO A 28 28.01 20.22 13.28
CA PRO A 28 28.31 18.98 12.61
C PRO A 28 29.63 18.37 13.10
N ASP A 29 29.58 17.19 13.71
CA ASP A 29 30.75 16.34 13.92
C ASP A 29 30.93 15.41 12.72
N HIS A 30 32.02 15.63 12.01
CA HIS A 30 32.51 14.70 10.98
C HIS A 30 33.46 13.70 11.64
N PRO A 31 33.27 12.38 11.50
CA PRO A 31 34.34 11.43 11.76
C PRO A 31 35.21 11.22 10.52
N ALA A 32 36.51 11.23 10.77
CA ALA A 32 37.58 11.09 9.81
C ALA A 32 37.58 9.78 9.02
N SER A 33 37.91 9.91 7.76
CA SER A 33 38.19 8.83 6.81
C SER A 33 39.38 7.99 7.24
N ALA A 34 39.16 6.72 7.56
CA ALA A 34 40.23 5.75 7.78
C ALA A 34 40.57 5.07 6.45
N THR A 35 41.72 5.43 5.92
CA THR A 35 42.39 4.81 4.76
C THR A 35 42.79 3.38 5.11
N ARG A 36 42.17 2.38 4.53
CA ARG A 36 42.66 0.99 4.58
C ARG A 36 43.53 0.71 3.39
N THR A 37 44.82 0.55 3.66
CA THR A 37 45.82 0.00 2.75
C THR A 37 45.57 -1.48 2.51
N SER A 38 45.38 -1.86 1.25
CA SER A 38 45.32 -3.26 0.81
C SER A 38 46.76 -3.84 0.74
N PRO A 39 46.98 -5.09 1.21
CA PRO A 39 48.22 -5.79 0.95
C PRO A 39 48.24 -6.37 -0.47
N SER A 40 49.38 -6.12 -1.14
CA SER A 40 49.76 -6.63 -2.44
C SER A 40 49.82 -8.16 -2.45
N ALA A 41 49.03 -8.79 -3.32
CA ALA A 41 49.07 -10.24 -3.53
C ALA A 41 50.24 -10.56 -4.49
N ARG A 42 51.11 -11.43 -4.00
CA ARG A 42 52.26 -11.99 -4.68
C ARG A 42 51.80 -12.97 -5.79
N SER A 43 52.19 -12.68 -7.04
CA SER A 43 51.97 -13.56 -8.19
C SER A 43 52.86 -14.79 -8.10
N THR A 44 52.27 -15.97 -8.04
CA THR A 44 52.93 -17.27 -8.22
C THR A 44 52.50 -17.84 -9.58
N THR A 45 53.48 -17.95 -10.45
CA THR A 45 53.35 -18.61 -11.76
C THR A 45 53.16 -20.11 -11.60
N PRO A 46 52.15 -20.75 -12.20
CA PRO A 46 52.07 -22.22 -12.23
C PRO A 46 52.93 -22.79 -13.38
N THR A 47 53.75 -23.75 -13.04
CA THR A 47 54.52 -24.60 -13.94
C THR A 47 53.57 -25.54 -14.68
N THR A 48 53.59 -25.47 -16.02
CA THR A 48 52.88 -26.39 -16.93
C THR A 48 53.55 -27.73 -16.97
N VAL A 49 52.86 -28.79 -16.59
CA VAL A 49 53.23 -30.20 -16.86
C VAL A 49 52.33 -30.68 -18.00
N PRO A 50 52.87 -31.24 -19.10
CA PRO A 50 52.04 -31.77 -20.17
C PRO A 50 51.51 -33.17 -19.77
N SER A 51 50.19 -33.24 -19.61
CA SER A 51 49.47 -34.52 -19.40
C SER A 51 48.86 -34.93 -20.73
N THR A 52 49.41 -35.98 -21.33
CA THR A 52 48.85 -36.67 -22.50
C THR A 52 47.72 -37.57 -22.07
N VAL A 53 46.49 -37.20 -22.38
CA VAL A 53 45.28 -38.03 -22.22
C VAL A 53 44.77 -38.37 -23.63
N PRO A 54 44.48 -39.66 -23.95
CA PRO A 54 43.94 -40.05 -25.24
C PRO A 54 42.50 -39.55 -25.44
N PRO A 55 42.05 -39.33 -26.69
CA PRO A 55 40.73 -38.79 -26.97
C PRO A 55 39.64 -39.85 -26.63
N THR A 56 38.87 -39.59 -25.62
CA THR A 56 37.60 -40.30 -25.34
C THR A 56 36.51 -39.69 -26.21
N THR A 57 35.94 -40.51 -27.08
CA THR A 57 34.80 -40.15 -27.92
C THR A 57 33.60 -39.81 -27.01
N ALA A 58 33.26 -38.55 -26.90
CA ALA A 58 32.11 -38.05 -26.16
C ALA A 58 30.84 -38.38 -26.95
N ALA A 59 29.90 -39.07 -26.31
CA ALA A 59 28.52 -39.21 -26.80
C ALA A 59 27.80 -37.83 -26.79
N PRO A 60 26.85 -37.60 -27.70
CA PRO A 60 26.13 -36.32 -27.73
C PRO A 60 25.33 -36.13 -26.44
N VAL A 61 25.73 -35.14 -25.67
CA VAL A 61 24.99 -34.65 -24.51
C VAL A 61 23.81 -33.84 -25.05
N THR A 62 22.61 -34.40 -24.93
CA THR A 62 21.36 -33.64 -25.13
C THR A 62 21.32 -32.50 -24.11
N ALA A 63 21.35 -31.28 -24.59
CA ALA A 63 21.22 -30.09 -23.74
C ALA A 63 19.86 -30.12 -23.00
N PRO A 64 19.83 -29.81 -21.70
CA PRO A 64 18.56 -29.69 -21.00
C PRO A 64 17.75 -28.59 -21.65
N THR A 65 16.54 -28.94 -22.09
CA THR A 65 15.55 -27.95 -22.55
C THR A 65 15.25 -27.01 -21.38
N THR A 66 15.78 -25.81 -21.42
CA THR A 66 15.43 -24.76 -20.46
C THR A 66 13.98 -24.39 -20.71
N THR A 67 13.07 -24.96 -19.90
CA THR A 67 11.69 -24.52 -19.87
C THR A 67 11.68 -23.04 -19.50
N ALA A 68 11.18 -22.19 -20.40
CA ALA A 68 10.99 -20.80 -20.11
C ALA A 68 10.18 -20.63 -18.83
N PRO A 69 10.52 -19.70 -17.92
CA PRO A 69 9.75 -19.50 -16.71
C PRO A 69 8.30 -19.21 -17.11
N THR A 70 7.37 -19.98 -16.53
CA THR A 70 5.93 -19.70 -16.66
C THR A 70 5.70 -18.26 -16.20
N PRO A 71 5.02 -17.41 -17.00
CA PRO A 71 4.68 -16.06 -16.54
C PRO A 71 3.93 -16.15 -15.22
N PRO A 72 4.21 -15.26 -14.25
CA PRO A 72 3.52 -15.26 -12.96
C PRO A 72 2.01 -15.18 -13.21
N PRO A 73 1.20 -15.89 -12.40
CA PRO A 73 -0.25 -15.86 -12.56
C PRO A 73 -0.73 -14.42 -12.43
N THR A 74 -1.41 -13.92 -13.44
CA THR A 74 -2.23 -12.70 -13.32
C THR A 74 -3.22 -12.96 -12.20
N ALA A 75 -3.43 -11.98 -11.30
CA ALA A 75 -4.39 -12.11 -10.22
C ALA A 75 -5.76 -12.48 -10.81
N ALA A 76 -6.08 -13.76 -10.78
CA ALA A 76 -7.28 -14.28 -11.44
C ALA A 76 -8.51 -13.74 -10.69
N GLY A 77 -9.30 -12.88 -11.35
CA GLY A 77 -10.51 -12.31 -10.81
C GLY A 77 -10.47 -10.82 -10.43
N LEU A 78 -9.28 -10.19 -10.34
CA LEU A 78 -9.21 -8.74 -10.14
C LEU A 78 -9.37 -8.00 -11.46
N GLN A 79 -10.07 -6.86 -11.41
CA GLN A 79 -10.19 -6.00 -12.58
C GLN A 79 -8.86 -5.27 -12.85
N VAL A 80 -8.64 -4.92 -14.11
CA VAL A 80 -7.54 -4.03 -14.48
C VAL A 80 -8.15 -2.66 -14.69
N GLY A 81 -7.80 -1.72 -13.82
CA GLY A 81 -8.28 -0.35 -13.88
C GLY A 81 -7.50 0.50 -14.89
N PRO A 82 -7.84 1.78 -15.03
CA PRO A 82 -7.14 2.71 -15.91
C PRO A 82 -5.69 3.01 -15.50
N GLY A 83 -5.35 2.76 -14.24
CA GLY A 83 -4.03 3.01 -13.69
C GLY A 83 -3.78 4.47 -13.31
N THR A 84 -2.49 4.80 -13.11
CA THR A 84 -2.08 6.16 -12.77
C THR A 84 -2.37 7.13 -13.92
N GLN A 85 -3.04 8.22 -13.62
CA GLN A 85 -3.43 9.27 -14.57
C GLN A 85 -2.60 10.55 -14.34
N ALA A 86 -2.35 11.30 -15.39
CA ALA A 86 -1.69 12.60 -15.29
C ALA A 86 -2.59 13.65 -14.59
N VAL A 87 -3.90 13.52 -14.76
CA VAL A 87 -4.94 14.32 -14.11
C VAL A 87 -6.06 13.38 -13.74
N TYR A 88 -6.38 13.32 -12.47
CA TYR A 88 -7.53 12.58 -11.98
C TYR A 88 -8.81 13.41 -12.09
N THR A 89 -9.92 12.75 -12.35
CA THR A 89 -11.27 13.33 -12.36
C THR A 89 -12.15 12.52 -11.42
N VAL A 90 -13.21 13.14 -10.92
CA VAL A 90 -14.19 12.46 -10.06
C VAL A 90 -14.88 11.35 -10.85
N GLU A 91 -14.72 10.13 -10.42
CA GLU A 91 -15.33 8.96 -11.05
C GLU A 91 -16.78 8.76 -10.57
N PRO A 92 -17.68 8.36 -11.50
CA PRO A 92 -19.06 8.06 -11.13
C PRO A 92 -19.17 6.93 -10.14
N GLN A 93 -19.85 7.17 -9.02
CA GLN A 93 -20.08 6.16 -8.00
C GLN A 93 -21.35 5.35 -8.29
N ARG A 94 -21.48 4.17 -7.64
CA ARG A 94 -22.69 3.33 -7.75
C ARG A 94 -23.93 4.06 -7.22
N ALA A 95 -25.11 3.61 -7.63
CA ALA A 95 -26.37 4.19 -7.17
C ALA A 95 -26.51 4.09 -5.63
N PRO A 96 -27.14 5.07 -4.98
CA PRO A 96 -27.37 5.01 -3.54
C PRO A 96 -28.04 3.72 -3.08
N GLY A 97 -27.51 3.07 -2.03
CA GLY A 97 -28.03 1.85 -1.46
C GLY A 97 -27.87 0.59 -2.32
N SER A 98 -27.06 0.62 -3.38
CA SER A 98 -26.84 -0.52 -4.27
C SER A 98 -25.72 -1.47 -3.84
N CYS A 99 -24.92 -1.08 -2.86
CA CYS A 99 -23.78 -1.85 -2.35
C CYS A 99 -23.99 -2.26 -0.90
N HIS A 100 -23.49 -3.44 -0.50
CA HIS A 100 -23.72 -4.00 0.82
C HIS A 100 -22.43 -4.46 1.47
N TYR A 101 -22.17 -3.98 2.68
CA TYR A 101 -21.03 -4.49 3.48
C TYR A 101 -21.20 -5.96 3.79
N ARG A 102 -20.10 -6.68 3.80
CA ARG A 102 -19.97 -7.97 4.48
C ARG A 102 -19.22 -7.74 5.79
N TRP A 103 -19.40 -8.61 6.77
CA TRP A 103 -18.78 -8.45 8.08
C TRP A 103 -18.18 -9.77 8.55
N VAL A 104 -16.98 -9.72 9.11
CA VAL A 104 -16.34 -10.81 9.84
C VAL A 104 -16.09 -10.31 11.26
N GLY A 105 -16.98 -10.65 12.19
CA GLY A 105 -17.01 -9.99 13.49
C GLY A 105 -17.31 -8.50 13.37
N SER A 106 -16.39 -7.64 13.80
CA SER A 106 -16.48 -6.18 13.64
C SER A 106 -15.81 -5.66 12.35
N ASP A 107 -15.12 -6.52 11.62
CA ASP A 107 -14.29 -6.12 10.50
C ASP A 107 -15.12 -6.01 9.21
N PRO A 108 -15.19 -4.83 8.59
CA PRO A 108 -15.95 -4.62 7.37
C PRO A 108 -15.21 -5.18 6.16
N LEU A 109 -15.96 -5.81 5.25
CA LEU A 109 -15.50 -6.14 3.91
C LEU A 109 -16.41 -5.47 2.89
N PRO A 110 -15.88 -5.02 1.74
CA PRO A 110 -16.72 -4.42 0.72
C PRO A 110 -17.62 -5.43 0.03
N ASP A 111 -18.59 -4.91 -0.69
CA ASP A 111 -19.42 -5.68 -1.61
C ASP A 111 -18.58 -6.15 -2.80
N PRO A 112 -18.47 -7.46 -3.06
CA PRO A 112 -17.63 -7.99 -4.13
C PRO A 112 -18.16 -7.67 -5.56
N VAL A 113 -19.41 -7.21 -5.67
CA VAL A 113 -19.98 -6.75 -6.96
C VAL A 113 -19.69 -5.27 -7.17
N CYS A 114 -19.72 -4.46 -6.12
CA CYS A 114 -19.44 -3.03 -6.19
C CYS A 114 -17.94 -2.74 -6.20
N THR A 115 -17.21 -3.40 -5.31
CA THR A 115 -15.77 -3.17 -5.10
C THR A 115 -15.04 -4.54 -5.10
N PRO A 116 -14.91 -5.18 -6.28
CA PRO A 116 -14.21 -6.46 -6.39
C PRO A 116 -12.69 -6.36 -6.24
N GLY A 117 -12.15 -5.14 -6.26
CA GLY A 117 -10.73 -4.82 -6.37
C GLY A 117 -10.31 -4.60 -7.82
N ALA A 118 -9.52 -3.54 -8.04
CA ALA A 118 -8.90 -3.25 -9.33
C ALA A 118 -7.40 -2.98 -9.15
N ILE A 119 -6.60 -3.40 -10.12
CA ILE A 119 -5.15 -3.23 -10.12
C ILE A 119 -4.72 -2.19 -11.14
N ASN A 120 -3.65 -1.47 -10.79
CA ASN A 120 -2.97 -0.54 -11.68
C ASN A 120 -2.10 -1.33 -12.68
N PRO A 121 -2.37 -1.27 -14.00
CA PRO A 121 -1.59 -2.01 -15.00
C PRO A 121 -0.12 -1.58 -15.10
N GLN A 122 0.24 -0.42 -14.54
CA GLN A 122 1.61 0.09 -14.51
C GLN A 122 2.44 -0.55 -13.36
N VAL A 123 1.81 -1.37 -12.51
CA VAL A 123 2.51 -2.09 -11.43
C VAL A 123 2.48 -3.58 -11.71
N THR A 124 3.60 -4.08 -12.19
CA THR A 124 3.80 -5.50 -12.47
C THR A 124 4.84 -6.11 -11.52
N GLN A 125 4.90 -7.43 -11.42
CA GLN A 125 5.94 -8.10 -10.62
C GLN A 125 7.36 -7.69 -11.05
N ALA A 126 7.57 -7.38 -12.34
CA ALA A 126 8.88 -6.96 -12.85
C ALA A 126 9.23 -5.53 -12.42
N ASP A 127 8.24 -4.69 -12.18
CA ASP A 127 8.41 -3.25 -11.90
C ASP A 127 8.33 -2.89 -10.42
N ILE A 128 8.13 -3.86 -9.51
CA ILE A 128 7.94 -3.58 -8.08
C ILE A 128 9.08 -2.74 -7.47
N ALA A 129 10.33 -2.97 -7.91
CA ALA A 129 11.49 -2.24 -7.38
C ALA A 129 11.46 -0.73 -7.72
N SER A 130 10.90 -0.35 -8.86
CA SER A 130 10.75 1.04 -9.31
C SER A 130 9.42 1.67 -8.94
N THR A 131 8.46 0.87 -8.48
CA THR A 131 7.11 1.27 -8.09
C THR A 131 6.90 1.08 -6.59
N ILE A 132 6.09 0.12 -6.19
CA ILE A 132 5.60 -0.08 -4.81
C ILE A 132 6.71 -0.29 -3.77
N CYS A 133 7.87 -0.81 -4.16
CA CYS A 133 9.00 -1.00 -3.24
C CYS A 133 9.91 0.23 -3.16
N ARG A 134 9.68 1.24 -3.99
CA ARG A 134 10.37 2.52 -3.90
C ARG A 134 9.71 3.40 -2.85
N SER A 135 10.49 3.92 -1.92
CA SER A 135 9.98 4.87 -0.91
C SER A 135 9.31 6.08 -1.56
N GLY A 136 8.14 6.45 -1.05
CA GLY A 136 7.36 7.61 -1.50
C GLY A 136 6.60 7.40 -2.82
N TRP A 137 6.66 6.23 -3.44
CA TRP A 137 5.97 5.99 -4.71
C TRP A 137 4.45 6.18 -4.60
N THR A 138 3.81 5.68 -3.54
CA THR A 138 2.35 5.79 -3.34
C THR A 138 1.86 7.23 -3.34
N ALA A 139 2.66 8.17 -2.80
CA ALA A 139 2.33 9.59 -2.81
C ALA A 139 2.34 10.18 -4.24
N THR A 140 3.07 9.57 -5.17
CA THR A 140 3.14 10.07 -6.57
C THR A 140 1.95 9.64 -7.43
N VAL A 141 1.16 8.67 -6.96
CA VAL A 141 0.02 8.10 -7.69
C VAL A 141 -1.32 8.34 -7.00
N ARG A 142 -1.31 8.87 -5.79
CA ARG A 142 -2.54 9.13 -5.03
C ARG A 142 -3.31 10.28 -5.65
N PRO A 143 -4.64 10.13 -5.91
CA PRO A 143 -5.48 11.21 -6.35
C PRO A 143 -5.56 12.33 -5.30
N PRO A 144 -5.76 13.58 -5.70
CA PRO A 144 -5.91 14.70 -4.79
C PRO A 144 -7.29 14.68 -4.08
N GLU A 145 -7.38 15.38 -2.96
CA GLU A 145 -8.56 15.37 -2.09
C GLU A 145 -9.81 15.98 -2.73
N ASP A 146 -9.67 16.94 -3.64
CA ASP A 146 -10.78 17.52 -4.39
C ASP A 146 -11.44 16.53 -5.37
N VAL A 147 -10.75 15.46 -5.73
CA VAL A 147 -11.28 14.31 -6.47
C VAL A 147 -11.89 13.29 -5.50
N THR A 148 -11.13 12.88 -4.47
CA THR A 148 -11.56 11.77 -3.61
C THR A 148 -12.65 12.14 -2.60
N SER A 149 -12.79 13.41 -2.21
CA SER A 149 -13.83 13.83 -1.28
C SER A 149 -15.26 13.67 -1.81
N PRO A 150 -15.61 14.12 -3.04
CA PRO A 150 -16.93 13.84 -3.61
C PRO A 150 -17.14 12.35 -3.90
N GLU A 151 -16.11 11.60 -4.26
CA GLU A 151 -16.18 10.16 -4.46
C GLU A 151 -16.49 9.41 -3.17
N LYS A 152 -15.84 9.77 -2.06
CA LYS A 152 -16.15 9.24 -0.73
C LYS A 152 -17.61 9.44 -0.36
N GLN A 153 -18.18 10.62 -0.66
CA GLN A 153 -19.59 10.90 -0.40
C GLN A 153 -20.50 10.01 -1.25
N GLY A 154 -20.19 9.86 -2.54
CA GLY A 154 -20.92 8.98 -3.46
C GLY A 154 -20.83 7.51 -3.05
N SER A 155 -19.65 7.03 -2.68
CA SER A 155 -19.43 5.68 -2.18
C SER A 155 -20.20 5.44 -0.88
N ALA A 156 -20.19 6.40 0.06
CA ALA A 156 -20.98 6.33 1.29
C ALA A 156 -22.48 6.20 0.99
N ALA A 157 -23.00 6.95 0.04
CA ALA A 157 -24.38 6.83 -0.39
C ALA A 157 -24.65 5.46 -1.02
N ALA A 158 -23.75 4.93 -1.84
CA ALA A 158 -23.88 3.64 -2.48
C ALA A 158 -23.94 2.50 -1.44
N TYR A 159 -23.09 2.55 -0.40
CA TYR A 159 -23.04 1.59 0.68
C TYR A 159 -24.06 1.84 1.81
N GLY A 160 -24.84 2.93 1.73
CA GLY A 160 -25.78 3.31 2.80
C GLY A 160 -25.07 3.65 4.12
N TYR A 161 -23.84 4.14 4.05
CA TYR A 161 -23.07 4.52 5.23
C TYR A 161 -23.63 5.81 5.86
N THR A 162 -23.93 5.75 7.15
CA THR A 162 -24.50 6.88 7.91
C THR A 162 -23.64 7.30 9.10
N GLY A 163 -22.49 6.66 9.27
CA GLY A 163 -21.55 6.98 10.34
C GLY A 163 -20.76 8.28 10.11
N PRO A 164 -19.90 8.68 11.06
CA PRO A 164 -19.10 9.88 10.95
C PRO A 164 -17.97 9.71 9.90
N PHE A 165 -17.91 10.62 8.92
CA PHE A 165 -16.86 10.59 7.89
C PHE A 165 -15.44 10.78 8.43
N ALA A 166 -15.31 11.39 9.61
CA ALA A 166 -14.01 11.61 10.25
C ALA A 166 -13.33 10.31 10.69
N THR A 167 -14.10 9.23 10.85
CA THR A 167 -13.57 7.92 11.28
C THR A 167 -13.72 6.84 10.20
N ALA A 168 -14.37 7.15 9.07
CA ALA A 168 -14.40 6.26 7.92
C ALA A 168 -13.30 6.66 6.93
N GLU A 169 -12.68 5.70 6.31
CA GLU A 169 -11.72 5.94 5.24
C GLU A 169 -12.37 5.85 3.85
N TYR A 170 -11.87 6.57 2.86
CA TYR A 170 -12.11 6.23 1.46
C TYR A 170 -10.93 5.40 1.03
N ASP A 171 -11.10 4.11 1.16
CA ASP A 171 -10.02 3.14 1.16
C ASP A 171 -9.89 2.38 -0.17
N HIS A 172 -8.64 2.02 -0.50
CA HIS A 172 -8.32 1.15 -1.61
C HIS A 172 -8.36 -0.32 -1.15
N LEU A 173 -9.29 -1.12 -1.64
CA LEU A 173 -9.38 -2.56 -1.29
C LEU A 173 -8.08 -3.29 -1.61
N VAL A 174 -7.52 -3.09 -2.80
CA VAL A 174 -6.12 -3.40 -3.10
C VAL A 174 -5.34 -2.10 -2.87
N PRO A 175 -4.49 -2.01 -1.84
CA PRO A 175 -3.85 -0.74 -1.49
C PRO A 175 -2.87 -0.28 -2.55
N LEU A 176 -2.61 1.02 -2.60
CA LEU A 176 -1.63 1.60 -3.52
C LEU A 176 -0.26 0.94 -3.38
N GLU A 177 0.15 0.59 -2.16
CA GLU A 177 1.42 -0.08 -1.88
C GLU A 177 1.49 -1.54 -2.32
N LEU A 178 0.38 -2.10 -2.81
CA LEU A 178 0.31 -3.36 -3.56
C LEU A 178 -0.09 -3.16 -5.02
N GLY A 179 -0.03 -1.93 -5.53
CA GLY A 179 -0.36 -1.62 -6.92
C GLY A 179 -1.85 -1.69 -7.23
N GLY A 180 -2.71 -1.39 -6.27
CA GLY A 180 -4.13 -1.15 -6.52
C GLY A 180 -4.34 0.06 -7.44
N ASP A 181 -5.45 0.06 -8.17
CA ASP A 181 -5.81 1.20 -9.02
C ASP A 181 -6.09 2.43 -8.16
N PRO A 182 -5.50 3.58 -8.49
CA PRO A 182 -5.61 4.77 -7.66
C PRO A 182 -6.99 5.41 -7.58
N ASN A 183 -7.80 5.29 -8.65
CA ASN A 183 -9.07 6.03 -8.76
C ASN A 183 -10.23 5.21 -9.34
N ASP A 184 -10.07 3.90 -9.53
CA ASP A 184 -11.17 3.06 -10.03
C ASP A 184 -12.18 2.80 -8.90
N PRO A 185 -13.48 3.13 -9.06
CA PRO A 185 -14.52 2.80 -8.08
C PRO A 185 -14.66 1.31 -7.77
N ALA A 186 -14.16 0.43 -8.65
CA ALA A 186 -14.08 -1.00 -8.39
C ALA A 186 -13.00 -1.36 -7.33
N ASN A 187 -12.12 -0.43 -7.02
CA ASN A 187 -11.06 -0.58 -6.00
C ASN A 187 -11.28 0.30 -4.76
N LEU A 188 -12.18 1.25 -4.81
CA LEU A 188 -12.36 2.26 -3.76
C LEU A 188 -13.73 2.13 -3.10
N TRP A 189 -13.75 2.25 -1.78
CA TRP A 189 -14.98 2.16 -1.02
C TRP A 189 -14.90 2.99 0.27
N VAL A 190 -16.05 3.39 0.80
CA VAL A 190 -16.09 3.96 2.14
C VAL A 190 -15.96 2.83 3.15
N GLU A 191 -14.82 2.73 3.80
CA GLU A 191 -14.55 1.74 4.84
C GLU A 191 -14.96 2.27 6.20
N PRO A 192 -15.95 1.64 6.89
CA PRO A 192 -16.24 1.94 8.27
C PRO A 192 -15.06 1.56 9.17
N ASN A 193 -14.81 2.32 10.23
CA ASN A 193 -13.80 1.92 11.21
C ASN A 193 -14.28 0.68 11.98
N ASP A 194 -13.40 -0.31 12.11
CA ASP A 194 -13.63 -1.57 12.83
C ASP A 194 -13.49 -1.44 14.35
N ARG A 195 -12.98 -0.29 14.85
CA ARG A 195 -12.67 -0.07 16.26
C ARG A 195 -13.76 0.74 16.94
N PRO A 196 -14.45 0.19 17.96
CA PRO A 196 -15.44 0.93 18.73
C PRO A 196 -14.83 2.20 19.36
N GLY A 197 -15.50 3.34 19.14
CA GLY A 197 -15.05 4.63 19.67
C GLY A 197 -13.81 5.21 18.97
N ALA A 198 -13.52 4.77 17.76
CA ALA A 198 -12.45 5.33 16.95
C ALA A 198 -12.57 6.86 16.81
N THR A 199 -11.42 7.52 16.84
CA THR A 199 -11.28 8.97 16.63
C THR A 199 -10.44 9.32 15.39
N SER A 200 -10.03 8.29 14.64
CA SER A 200 -9.26 8.40 13.40
C SER A 200 -9.73 7.36 12.39
N THR A 201 -9.20 7.38 11.20
CA THR A 201 -9.49 6.41 10.14
C THR A 201 -8.68 5.11 10.28
N ALA A 202 -7.61 5.09 11.07
CA ALA A 202 -6.77 3.89 11.24
C ALA A 202 -7.58 2.67 11.68
N ASN A 203 -7.45 1.57 10.96
CA ASN A 203 -8.24 0.35 11.07
C ASN A 203 -7.39 -0.92 11.14
N GLY A 204 -8.01 -2.10 11.12
CA GLY A 204 -7.33 -3.40 11.22
C GLY A 204 -6.63 -3.82 9.93
N LYS A 205 -7.01 -3.25 8.78
CA LYS A 205 -6.45 -3.57 7.46
C LYS A 205 -5.07 -2.94 7.24
N ASP A 206 -4.80 -1.73 7.79
CA ASP A 206 -3.52 -1.02 7.61
C ASP A 206 -2.26 -1.85 7.94
N PRO A 207 -2.21 -2.59 9.07
CA PRO A 207 -1.04 -3.43 9.38
C PRO A 207 -0.83 -4.56 8.35
N LEU A 208 -1.92 -5.13 7.82
CA LEU A 208 -1.84 -6.17 6.79
C LEU A 208 -1.26 -5.62 5.49
N GLU A 209 -1.67 -4.44 5.07
CA GLU A 209 -1.18 -3.77 3.85
C GLU A 209 0.34 -3.64 3.89
N ASN A 210 0.85 -3.03 4.97
CA ASN A 210 2.28 -2.89 5.20
C ASN A 210 2.99 -4.26 5.18
N ARG A 211 2.41 -5.26 5.85
CA ARG A 211 2.99 -6.60 5.90
C ARG A 211 3.04 -7.29 4.55
N LEU A 212 1.97 -7.23 3.78
CA LEU A 212 1.94 -7.81 2.43
C LEU A 212 2.94 -7.11 1.50
N ARG A 213 3.07 -5.78 1.58
CA ARG A 213 4.09 -5.03 0.85
C ARG A 213 5.50 -5.50 1.20
N GLU A 214 5.82 -5.66 2.48
CA GLU A 214 7.11 -6.19 2.92
C GLU A 214 7.41 -7.57 2.32
N LEU A 215 6.44 -8.49 2.35
CA LEU A 215 6.57 -9.83 1.79
C LEU A 215 6.79 -9.79 0.28
N VAL A 216 6.07 -8.92 -0.43
CA VAL A 216 6.23 -8.75 -1.89
C VAL A 216 7.60 -8.14 -2.21
N CYS A 217 7.98 -7.08 -1.52
CA CYS A 217 9.24 -6.39 -1.80
C CYS A 217 10.49 -7.21 -1.41
N SER A 218 10.36 -8.12 -0.45
CA SER A 218 11.43 -9.08 -0.13
C SER A 218 11.47 -10.29 -1.06
N GLY A 219 10.49 -10.46 -1.94
CA GLY A 219 10.34 -11.62 -2.81
C GLY A 219 9.78 -12.87 -2.12
N ALA A 220 9.33 -12.76 -0.87
CA ALA A 220 8.74 -13.87 -0.12
C ALA A 220 7.30 -14.21 -0.57
N LEU A 221 6.63 -13.25 -1.23
CA LEU A 221 5.27 -13.43 -1.75
C LEU A 221 5.17 -12.80 -3.15
N ALA A 222 4.50 -13.49 -4.09
CA ALA A 222 4.22 -12.90 -5.39
C ALA A 222 3.18 -11.78 -5.28
N LEU A 223 3.36 -10.70 -6.04
CA LEU A 223 2.45 -9.54 -6.06
C LEU A 223 0.99 -9.96 -6.30
N ALA A 224 0.75 -10.76 -7.34
CA ALA A 224 -0.60 -11.23 -7.66
C ALA A 224 -1.25 -12.03 -6.52
N THR A 225 -0.46 -12.79 -5.75
CA THR A 225 -0.96 -13.53 -4.59
C THR A 225 -1.37 -12.60 -3.45
N ALA A 226 -0.58 -11.54 -3.19
CA ALA A 226 -0.90 -10.53 -2.19
C ALA A 226 -2.17 -9.76 -2.56
N GLN A 227 -2.24 -9.28 -3.80
CA GLN A 227 -3.40 -8.57 -4.34
C GLN A 227 -4.69 -9.40 -4.25
N GLN A 228 -4.63 -10.67 -4.69
CA GLN A 228 -5.78 -11.56 -4.61
C GLN A 228 -6.22 -11.84 -3.18
N ALA A 229 -5.26 -12.04 -2.26
CA ALA A 229 -5.57 -12.34 -0.87
C ALA A 229 -6.33 -11.19 -0.19
N ILE A 230 -5.80 -9.97 -0.29
CA ILE A 230 -6.42 -8.80 0.36
C ILE A 230 -7.78 -8.44 -0.27
N ALA A 231 -7.92 -8.56 -1.59
CA ALA A 231 -9.16 -8.24 -2.28
C ALA A 231 -10.27 -9.26 -2.01
N THR A 232 -9.94 -10.53 -1.82
CA THR A 232 -10.93 -11.59 -1.59
C THR A 232 -11.51 -11.50 -0.18
N ASP A 233 -10.63 -11.44 0.82
CA ASP A 233 -10.98 -11.38 2.23
C ASP A 233 -9.74 -10.91 3.02
N TRP A 234 -9.68 -9.62 3.30
CA TRP A 234 -8.54 -9.05 4.01
C TRP A 234 -8.43 -9.58 5.46
N VAL A 235 -9.55 -9.98 6.09
CA VAL A 235 -9.52 -10.55 7.46
C VAL A 235 -8.86 -11.92 7.44
N ALA A 236 -9.23 -12.78 6.49
CA ALA A 236 -8.57 -14.07 6.30
C ALA A 236 -7.10 -13.91 5.89
N ALA A 237 -6.78 -12.90 5.06
CA ALA A 237 -5.41 -12.58 4.70
C ALA A 237 -4.59 -12.11 5.90
N ALA A 238 -5.15 -11.29 6.81
CA ALA A 238 -4.50 -10.88 8.05
C ALA A 238 -4.18 -12.07 8.96
N ALA A 239 -5.10 -13.02 9.09
CA ALA A 239 -4.88 -14.25 9.85
C ALA A 239 -3.76 -15.13 9.26
N ARG A 240 -3.50 -15.02 7.95
CA ARG A 240 -2.50 -15.83 7.24
C ARG A 240 -1.12 -15.18 7.17
N TYR A 241 -1.04 -13.88 7.01
CA TYR A 241 0.20 -13.16 6.67
C TYR A 241 0.62 -12.12 7.71
N GLY A 242 -0.31 -11.72 8.60
CA GLY A 242 -0.12 -10.71 9.65
C GLY A 242 0.73 -11.16 10.84
#